data_3b487127f9920773fa114a1c5fa57cc1
#
_entry.id   3b487127f9920773fa114a1c5fa57cc1
#
_cell.length_a   1.000
_cell.length_b   1.000
_cell.length_c   1.000
_cell.angle_alpha   90.00
_cell.angle_beta   90.00
_cell.angle_gamma   90.00
#
_symmetry.space_group_name_H-M   'P 1'
#
loop_
_entity.id
_entity.type
_entity.pdbx_description
1 polymer ?
#
loop_
_entity_poly.entity_id
_entity_poly.type
_entity_poly.pdbx_seq_one_letter_code
_entity_poly.pdbx_strand_id
1 'polypeptide(L)'
;MMIVEDIHWVDPTTLEVLGRGIDRIKSVGVLLIMTYRPEFQPPWIGRPYATALGLNRLGEREIASMIDRVAGNKTLPDNIRKDIIDRTDGIPLFAEEMTKAVLEAEDEGEPQQIVAAVPSPALAVPPSLHASLMARLDRLGPAKEVAQIGAAIGREFSHALLASVVRKPEEELGLALDRLIAAGLLFRQGAPPHATYLFKHALLRDAAYGTLLRDPRRGLHARIAGAIENQLAEIARIQPEVLARHCTEAGMLDKAARLWGQAGQQSLDRSALLEAVELLSRAVTQMASLPATPALRREGIRLQVALVPHSCKSKGTLHRRPRRLQSERIS
;
A
#
# COMPACT_ATOMS: atom_id res chain seq x y z
N MET A 1 24.61 1.24 -4.21
CA MET A 1 23.43 0.40 -4.49
C MET A 1 22.19 1.20 -4.13
N MET A 2 21.15 1.18 -4.98
CA MET A 2 19.86 1.80 -4.76
C MET A 2 18.78 0.75 -4.97
N ILE A 3 17.78 0.68 -4.08
CA ILE A 3 16.66 -0.25 -4.17
C ILE A 3 15.38 0.57 -4.22
N VAL A 4 14.51 0.28 -5.17
CA VAL A 4 13.19 0.90 -5.32
C VAL A 4 12.17 -0.22 -5.36
N GLU A 5 11.34 -0.32 -4.33
CA GLU A 5 10.35 -1.38 -4.21
C GLU A 5 9.00 -0.94 -4.77
N ASP A 6 8.25 -1.93 -5.30
CA ASP A 6 6.87 -1.77 -5.74
C ASP A 6 6.65 -0.64 -6.77
N ILE A 7 7.56 -0.50 -7.74
CA ILE A 7 7.50 0.59 -8.74
C ILE A 7 6.22 0.61 -9.59
N HIS A 8 5.42 -0.43 -9.55
CA HIS A 8 4.10 -0.47 -10.19
C HIS A 8 3.06 0.45 -9.51
N TRP A 9 3.38 0.99 -8.32
CA TRP A 9 2.61 2.01 -7.62
C TRP A 9 3.15 3.43 -7.79
N VAL A 10 4.29 3.56 -8.49
CA VAL A 10 4.93 4.86 -8.67
C VAL A 10 4.07 5.75 -9.57
N ASP A 11 4.05 7.03 -9.26
CA ASP A 11 3.39 8.02 -10.08
C ASP A 11 4.09 8.18 -11.45
N PRO A 12 3.36 8.63 -12.48
CA PRO A 12 3.90 8.73 -13.85
C PRO A 12 5.10 9.67 -13.98
N THR A 13 5.14 10.74 -13.18
CA THR A 13 6.24 11.71 -13.22
C THR A 13 7.51 11.12 -12.64
N THR A 14 7.41 10.42 -11.50
CA THR A 14 8.53 9.69 -10.90
C THR A 14 9.01 8.57 -11.84
N LEU A 15 8.08 7.86 -12.51
CA LEU A 15 8.44 6.84 -13.51
C LEU A 15 9.24 7.42 -14.67
N GLU A 16 8.86 8.60 -15.17
CA GLU A 16 9.59 9.32 -16.23
C GLU A 16 11.00 9.72 -15.76
N VAL A 17 11.12 10.26 -14.54
CA VAL A 17 12.42 10.63 -13.94
C VAL A 17 13.31 9.41 -13.77
N LEU A 18 12.76 8.30 -13.25
CA LEU A 18 13.47 7.01 -13.14
C LEU A 18 13.96 6.53 -14.51
N GLY A 19 13.09 6.58 -15.53
CA GLY A 19 13.44 6.20 -16.90
C GLY A 19 14.63 7.01 -17.46
N ARG A 20 14.61 8.33 -17.27
CA ARG A 20 15.72 9.21 -17.66
C ARG A 20 17.01 8.96 -16.85
N GLY A 21 16.86 8.63 -15.55
CA GLY A 21 17.97 8.27 -14.67
C GLY A 21 18.64 6.98 -15.11
N ILE A 22 17.83 5.96 -15.43
CA ILE A 22 18.31 4.65 -15.87
C ILE A 22 19.16 4.75 -17.14
N ASP A 23 18.83 5.64 -18.07
CA ASP A 23 19.62 5.88 -19.28
C ASP A 23 21.04 6.42 -18.98
N ARG A 24 21.21 7.06 -17.82
CA ARG A 24 22.51 7.62 -17.37
C ARG A 24 23.29 6.67 -16.48
N ILE A 25 22.64 5.68 -15.88
CA ILE A 25 23.28 4.72 -14.95
C ILE A 25 24.43 3.96 -15.61
N LYS A 26 24.35 3.67 -16.90
CA LYS A 26 25.41 2.97 -17.66
C LYS A 26 26.80 3.62 -17.58
N SER A 27 26.86 4.91 -17.26
CA SER A 27 28.12 5.69 -17.16
C SER A 27 28.59 5.90 -15.72
N VAL A 28 27.87 5.35 -14.73
CA VAL A 28 28.19 5.49 -13.30
C VAL A 28 28.16 4.12 -12.62
N GLY A 29 29.02 3.90 -11.64
CA GLY A 29 29.11 2.64 -10.89
C GLY A 29 27.96 2.43 -9.89
N VAL A 30 26.71 2.43 -10.38
CA VAL A 30 25.51 2.28 -9.57
C VAL A 30 24.80 0.97 -9.91
N LEU A 31 24.49 0.17 -8.89
CA LEU A 31 23.53 -0.94 -8.99
C LEU A 31 22.15 -0.44 -8.54
N LEU A 32 21.18 -0.51 -9.45
CA LEU A 32 19.78 -0.20 -9.18
C LEU A 32 18.95 -1.50 -9.23
N ILE A 33 18.27 -1.82 -8.13
CA ILE A 33 17.38 -2.97 -8.02
C ILE A 33 15.95 -2.41 -7.89
N MET A 34 15.05 -2.91 -8.73
CA MET A 34 13.64 -2.48 -8.71
C MET A 34 12.73 -3.70 -8.64
N THR A 35 11.75 -3.67 -7.74
CA THR A 35 10.72 -4.71 -7.67
C THR A 35 9.40 -4.22 -8.27
N TYR A 36 8.71 -5.10 -8.98
CA TYR A 36 7.41 -4.80 -9.58
C TYR A 36 6.61 -6.07 -9.83
N ARG A 37 5.31 -5.92 -10.02
CA ARG A 37 4.42 -7.03 -10.36
C ARG A 37 4.49 -7.35 -11.86
N PRO A 38 4.17 -8.61 -12.25
CA PRO A 38 4.25 -9.04 -13.67
C PRO A 38 3.39 -8.22 -14.63
N GLU A 39 2.30 -7.63 -14.14
CA GLU A 39 1.39 -6.80 -14.96
C GLU A 39 2.00 -5.45 -15.33
N PHE A 40 2.99 -5.00 -14.58
CA PHE A 40 3.69 -3.76 -14.86
C PHE A 40 4.75 -3.96 -15.92
N GLN A 41 4.73 -3.13 -16.96
CA GLN A 41 5.72 -3.14 -18.04
C GLN A 41 6.65 -1.93 -17.92
N PRO A 42 7.82 -2.08 -17.30
CA PRO A 42 8.77 -0.98 -17.20
C PRO A 42 9.24 -0.51 -18.58
N PRO A 43 9.37 0.80 -18.81
CA PRO A 43 9.76 1.36 -20.12
C PRO A 43 11.23 1.05 -20.52
N TRP A 44 12.00 0.46 -19.63
CA TRP A 44 13.41 0.08 -19.83
C TRP A 44 13.63 -1.42 -20.08
N ILE A 45 12.58 -2.22 -20.17
CA ILE A 45 12.69 -3.64 -20.55
C ILE A 45 13.36 -3.75 -21.94
N GLY A 46 14.29 -4.71 -22.07
CA GLY A 46 15.01 -4.97 -23.31
C GLY A 46 16.22 -4.08 -23.54
N ARG A 47 16.58 -3.19 -22.60
CA ARG A 47 17.83 -2.43 -22.67
C ARG A 47 19.02 -3.31 -22.26
N PRO A 48 20.20 -3.16 -22.91
CA PRO A 48 21.36 -4.06 -22.68
C PRO A 48 21.89 -4.08 -21.23
N TYR A 49 21.60 -3.01 -20.47
CA TYR A 49 22.05 -2.83 -19.09
C TYR A 49 20.93 -3.09 -18.07
N ALA A 50 19.77 -3.56 -18.51
CA ALA A 50 18.63 -3.90 -17.65
C ALA A 50 18.34 -5.41 -17.77
N THR A 51 18.47 -6.12 -16.65
CA THR A 51 18.15 -7.54 -16.56
C THR A 51 16.87 -7.72 -15.77
N ALA A 52 15.88 -8.37 -16.36
CA ALA A 52 14.66 -8.74 -15.67
C ALA A 52 14.81 -10.15 -15.08
N LEU A 53 14.56 -10.29 -13.78
CA LEU A 53 14.57 -11.56 -13.06
C LEU A 53 13.14 -11.87 -12.61
N GLY A 54 12.58 -12.96 -13.13
CA GLY A 54 11.30 -13.48 -12.66
C GLY A 54 11.48 -14.26 -11.35
N LEU A 55 10.76 -13.88 -10.31
CA LEU A 55 10.69 -14.67 -9.09
C LEU A 55 9.51 -15.64 -9.21
N ASN A 56 9.81 -16.93 -9.25
CA ASN A 56 8.82 -17.99 -9.31
C ASN A 56 8.35 -18.35 -7.90
N ARG A 57 7.27 -19.13 -7.83
CA ARG A 57 6.83 -19.77 -6.59
C ARG A 57 7.91 -20.71 -6.08
N LEU A 58 8.00 -20.84 -4.76
CA LEU A 58 8.91 -21.79 -4.12
C LEU A 58 8.44 -23.23 -4.35
N GLY A 59 9.38 -24.16 -4.51
CA GLY A 59 9.10 -25.57 -4.52
C GLY A 59 8.83 -26.12 -3.11
N GLU A 60 8.37 -27.36 -3.03
CA GLU A 60 8.05 -28.02 -1.75
C GLU A 60 9.23 -28.04 -0.76
N ARG A 61 10.45 -28.25 -1.27
CA ARG A 61 11.67 -28.28 -0.44
C ARG A 61 12.00 -26.91 0.14
N GLU A 62 11.86 -25.86 -0.66
CA GLU A 62 12.10 -24.50 -0.22
C GLU A 62 11.03 -24.08 0.80
N ILE A 63 9.76 -24.40 0.58
CA ILE A 63 8.68 -24.16 1.55
C ILE A 63 8.93 -24.92 2.83
N ALA A 64 9.32 -26.19 2.76
CA ALA A 64 9.67 -26.99 3.94
C ALA A 64 10.81 -26.37 4.75
N SER A 65 11.87 -25.93 4.07
CA SER A 65 12.99 -25.21 4.71
C SER A 65 12.55 -23.87 5.33
N MET A 66 11.60 -23.20 4.72
CA MET A 66 11.05 -21.96 5.24
C MET A 66 10.21 -22.21 6.49
N ILE A 67 9.37 -23.25 6.50
CA ILE A 67 8.61 -23.69 7.67
C ILE A 67 9.56 -23.95 8.85
N ASP A 68 10.65 -24.72 8.63
CA ASP A 68 11.64 -25.02 9.66
C ASP A 68 12.29 -23.76 10.24
N ARG A 69 12.62 -22.78 9.39
CA ARG A 69 13.18 -21.49 9.85
C ARG A 69 12.18 -20.67 10.67
N VAL A 70 10.93 -20.67 10.27
CA VAL A 70 9.87 -19.93 10.99
C VAL A 70 9.54 -20.61 12.31
N ALA A 71 9.52 -21.96 12.32
CA ALA A 71 9.26 -22.75 13.53
C ALA A 71 10.42 -22.69 14.54
N GLY A 72 11.65 -22.43 14.06
CA GLY A 72 12.84 -22.33 14.93
C GLY A 72 13.11 -23.65 15.65
N ASN A 73 12.94 -23.65 16.99
CA ASN A 73 13.17 -24.84 17.83
C ASN A 73 11.90 -25.71 18.02
N LYS A 74 10.77 -25.30 17.49
CA LYS A 74 9.51 -26.08 17.58
C LYS A 74 9.43 -27.04 16.39
N THR A 75 8.97 -28.25 16.63
CA THR A 75 8.79 -29.27 15.58
C THR A 75 7.31 -29.39 15.26
N LEU A 76 6.92 -29.04 14.03
CA LEU A 76 5.56 -29.26 13.57
C LEU A 76 5.32 -30.71 13.15
N PRO A 77 4.16 -31.29 13.45
CA PRO A 77 3.76 -32.60 12.97
C PRO A 77 3.81 -32.70 11.44
N ASP A 78 4.22 -33.86 10.90
CA ASP A 78 4.41 -34.05 9.46
C ASP A 78 3.14 -33.80 8.64
N ASN A 79 1.97 -34.16 9.17
CA ASN A 79 0.67 -33.91 8.54
C ASN A 79 0.39 -32.41 8.42
N ILE A 80 0.66 -31.63 9.48
CA ILE A 80 0.47 -30.18 9.47
C ILE A 80 1.47 -29.52 8.50
N ARG A 81 2.73 -29.96 8.55
CA ARG A 81 3.77 -29.49 7.63
C ARG A 81 3.37 -29.71 6.17
N LYS A 82 2.88 -30.91 5.84
CA LYS A 82 2.40 -31.24 4.50
C LYS A 82 1.20 -30.37 4.10
N ASP A 83 0.24 -30.21 4.99
CA ASP A 83 -0.92 -29.35 4.74
C ASP A 83 -0.54 -27.89 4.47
N ILE A 84 0.46 -27.35 5.18
CA ILE A 84 0.99 -25.99 4.91
C ILE A 84 1.61 -25.95 3.52
N ILE A 85 2.44 -26.93 3.14
CA ILE A 85 3.09 -26.99 1.83
C ILE A 85 2.03 -27.00 0.73
N ASP A 86 1.06 -27.90 0.80
CA ASP A 86 0.01 -28.09 -0.21
C ASP A 86 -0.87 -26.85 -0.36
N ARG A 87 -1.21 -26.18 0.74
CA ARG A 87 -2.14 -25.04 0.74
C ARG A 87 -1.51 -23.70 0.40
N THR A 88 -0.21 -23.53 0.60
CA THR A 88 0.50 -22.29 0.34
C THR A 88 0.88 -22.11 -1.12
N ASP A 89 0.81 -23.19 -1.91
CA ASP A 89 1.05 -23.19 -3.34
C ASP A 89 2.36 -22.45 -3.72
N GLY A 90 3.40 -22.66 -2.92
CA GLY A 90 4.70 -22.06 -3.15
C GLY A 90 4.81 -20.56 -2.89
N ILE A 91 3.81 -19.92 -2.27
CA ILE A 91 3.84 -18.49 -1.97
C ILE A 91 4.51 -18.26 -0.61
N PRO A 92 5.70 -17.61 -0.55
CA PRO A 92 6.48 -17.49 0.68
C PRO A 92 5.72 -16.86 1.85
N LEU A 93 5.01 -15.76 1.59
CA LEU A 93 4.24 -15.08 2.63
C LEU A 93 3.16 -15.97 3.23
N PHE A 94 2.54 -16.82 2.42
CA PHE A 94 1.51 -17.74 2.91
C PHE A 94 2.12 -18.80 3.80
N ALA A 95 3.29 -19.36 3.41
CA ALA A 95 4.01 -20.32 4.21
C ALA A 95 4.44 -19.72 5.56
N GLU A 96 4.99 -18.51 5.56
CA GLU A 96 5.37 -17.81 6.80
C GLU A 96 4.17 -17.58 7.72
N GLU A 97 3.08 -17.00 7.20
CA GLU A 97 1.94 -16.62 8.02
C GLU A 97 1.11 -17.82 8.49
N MET A 98 0.98 -18.86 7.65
CA MET A 98 0.32 -20.11 8.08
C MET A 98 1.13 -20.85 9.14
N THR A 99 2.45 -20.92 8.98
CA THR A 99 3.32 -21.54 9.99
C THR A 99 3.21 -20.81 11.33
N LYS A 100 3.25 -19.48 11.33
CA LYS A 100 3.06 -18.68 12.55
C LYS A 100 1.69 -18.91 13.18
N ALA A 101 0.62 -18.93 12.38
CA ALA A 101 -0.73 -19.15 12.88
C ALA A 101 -0.88 -20.52 13.55
N VAL A 102 -0.25 -21.55 12.99
CA VAL A 102 -0.24 -22.90 13.58
C VAL A 102 0.54 -22.93 14.89
N LEU A 103 1.73 -22.31 14.93
CA LEU A 103 2.55 -22.26 16.15
C LEU A 103 1.85 -21.51 17.30
N GLU A 104 1.19 -20.41 16.98
CA GLU A 104 0.39 -19.63 17.92
C GLU A 104 -0.80 -20.45 18.46
N ALA A 105 -1.41 -21.30 17.62
CA ALA A 105 -2.51 -22.17 18.01
C ALA A 105 -2.07 -23.40 18.82
N GLU A 106 -0.86 -23.93 18.57
CA GLU A 106 -0.28 -25.00 19.40
C GLU A 106 -0.07 -24.54 20.84
N ASP A 107 0.35 -23.29 21.02
CA ASP A 107 0.50 -22.70 22.36
C ASP A 107 -0.87 -22.58 23.09
N GLU A 108 -1.99 -22.53 22.34
CA GLU A 108 -3.37 -22.50 22.86
C GLU A 108 -4.06 -23.87 22.89
N GLY A 109 -3.45 -24.95 22.39
CA GLY A 109 -3.96 -26.31 22.39
C GLY A 109 -4.84 -26.77 21.22
N GLU A 110 -4.91 -25.97 20.10
CA GLU A 110 -5.79 -26.27 18.95
C GLU A 110 -5.11 -26.24 17.56
N PRO A 111 -3.97 -26.92 17.30
CA PRO A 111 -3.23 -26.79 16.05
C PRO A 111 -3.97 -27.30 14.79
N GLN A 112 -4.82 -28.33 14.94
CA GLN A 112 -5.47 -28.99 13.79
C GLN A 112 -6.65 -28.22 13.20
N GLN A 113 -7.35 -27.39 13.98
CA GLN A 113 -8.55 -26.70 13.51
C GLN A 113 -8.22 -25.55 12.54
N ILE A 114 -7.05 -24.92 12.67
CA ILE A 114 -6.65 -23.76 11.82
C ILE A 114 -6.34 -24.22 10.40
N VAL A 115 -5.67 -25.37 10.25
CA VAL A 115 -5.29 -25.89 8.93
C VAL A 115 -6.49 -26.43 8.16
N ALA A 116 -7.46 -27.04 8.87
CA ALA A 116 -8.67 -27.60 8.26
C ALA A 116 -9.65 -26.51 7.75
N ALA A 117 -9.63 -25.32 8.35
CA ALA A 117 -10.51 -24.21 7.98
C ALA A 117 -10.05 -23.42 6.73
N VAL A 118 -8.88 -23.76 6.16
CA VAL A 118 -8.28 -23.02 5.04
C VAL A 118 -8.67 -23.65 3.71
N PRO A 119 -9.51 -23.03 2.86
CA PRO A 119 -9.81 -23.52 1.52
C PRO A 119 -8.58 -23.48 0.60
N SER A 120 -8.51 -24.37 -0.39
CA SER A 120 -7.43 -24.44 -1.37
C SER A 120 -7.30 -23.14 -2.20
N PRO A 121 -6.11 -22.65 -2.52
CA PRO A 121 -5.93 -21.33 -3.11
C PRO A 121 -6.39 -21.28 -4.58
N ALA A 122 -7.25 -20.32 -4.89
CA ALA A 122 -7.54 -19.88 -6.25
C ALA A 122 -7.34 -18.37 -6.39
N LEU A 123 -6.37 -17.98 -7.16
CA LEU A 123 -6.13 -16.76 -7.98
C LEU A 123 -6.30 -15.33 -7.39
N ALA A 124 -6.67 -15.13 -6.15
CA ALA A 124 -6.57 -13.83 -5.46
C ALA A 124 -6.06 -14.10 -4.05
N VAL A 125 -5.67 -13.07 -3.27
CA VAL A 125 -5.35 -13.30 -1.85
C VAL A 125 -6.39 -14.27 -1.29
N PRO A 126 -6.00 -15.54 -0.98
CA PRO A 126 -7.01 -16.53 -0.65
C PRO A 126 -7.79 -16.04 0.57
N PRO A 127 -9.13 -16.18 0.59
CA PRO A 127 -9.93 -15.83 1.77
C PRO A 127 -9.37 -16.40 3.05
N SER A 128 -8.65 -17.49 2.93
CA SER A 128 -7.99 -18.25 4.00
C SER A 128 -6.78 -17.52 4.64
N LEU A 129 -5.91 -16.89 3.87
CA LEU A 129 -4.83 -16.07 4.45
C LEU A 129 -5.43 -14.87 5.19
N HIS A 130 -6.43 -14.23 4.60
CA HIS A 130 -7.15 -13.14 5.24
C HIS A 130 -7.79 -13.61 6.56
N ALA A 131 -8.44 -14.77 6.58
CA ALA A 131 -9.03 -15.34 7.78
C ALA A 131 -7.97 -15.66 8.85
N SER A 132 -6.81 -16.20 8.47
CA SER A 132 -5.69 -16.44 9.37
C SER A 132 -5.14 -15.15 9.97
N LEU A 133 -4.94 -14.13 9.13
CA LEU A 133 -4.48 -12.81 9.60
C LEU A 133 -5.50 -12.14 10.52
N MET A 134 -6.80 -12.34 10.26
CA MET A 134 -7.88 -11.87 11.12
C MET A 134 -7.87 -12.54 12.48
N ALA A 135 -7.76 -13.88 12.52
CA ALA A 135 -7.68 -14.63 13.76
C ALA A 135 -6.46 -14.20 14.60
N ARG A 136 -5.31 -13.95 13.97
CA ARG A 136 -4.13 -13.41 14.65
C ARG A 136 -4.37 -12.03 15.24
N LEU A 137 -4.99 -11.13 14.48
CA LEU A 137 -5.36 -9.80 14.98
C LEU A 137 -6.34 -9.87 16.16
N ASP A 138 -7.30 -10.82 16.12
CA ASP A 138 -8.29 -11.00 17.19
C ASP A 138 -7.63 -11.46 18.50
N ARG A 139 -6.62 -12.31 18.44
CA ARG A 139 -5.85 -12.78 19.61
C ARG A 139 -5.04 -11.67 20.28
N LEU A 140 -4.71 -10.61 19.58
CA LEU A 140 -3.95 -9.49 20.15
C LEU A 140 -4.79 -8.58 21.09
N GLY A 141 -6.10 -8.85 21.19
CA GLY A 141 -6.98 -8.12 22.11
C GLY A 141 -6.92 -6.59 21.89
N PRO A 142 -6.60 -5.79 22.91
CA PRO A 142 -6.58 -4.32 22.79
C PRO A 142 -5.62 -3.77 21.73
N ALA A 143 -4.56 -4.50 21.35
CA ALA A 143 -3.62 -4.07 20.33
C ALA A 143 -4.22 -4.13 18.91
N LYS A 144 -5.29 -4.93 18.69
CA LYS A 144 -6.04 -4.95 17.43
C LYS A 144 -6.56 -3.57 17.04
N GLU A 145 -7.13 -2.82 17.99
CA GLU A 145 -7.63 -1.46 17.74
C GLU A 145 -6.50 -0.53 17.28
N VAL A 146 -5.33 -0.63 17.89
CA VAL A 146 -4.15 0.16 17.50
C VAL A 146 -3.70 -0.19 16.09
N ALA A 147 -3.69 -1.49 15.73
CA ALA A 147 -3.39 -1.93 14.37
C ALA A 147 -4.41 -1.42 13.35
N GLN A 148 -5.71 -1.42 13.68
CA GLN A 148 -6.78 -0.89 12.83
C GLN A 148 -6.63 0.61 12.58
N ILE A 149 -6.29 1.38 13.62
CA ILE A 149 -6.06 2.82 13.51
C ILE A 149 -4.81 3.09 12.68
N GLY A 150 -3.70 2.39 12.94
CA GLY A 150 -2.49 2.47 12.13
C GLY A 150 -2.75 2.14 10.65
N ALA A 151 -3.53 1.09 10.38
CA ALA A 151 -3.90 0.68 9.03
C ALA A 151 -4.74 1.74 8.29
N ALA A 152 -5.62 2.45 9.01
CA ALA A 152 -6.40 3.56 8.46
C ALA A 152 -5.53 4.79 8.15
N ILE A 153 -4.50 5.08 8.97
CA ILE A 153 -3.53 6.14 8.69
C ILE A 153 -2.75 5.80 7.41
N GLY A 154 -2.15 4.61 7.33
CA GLY A 154 -1.39 4.22 6.16
C GLY A 154 -0.54 2.96 6.34
N ARG A 155 0.31 2.66 5.34
CA ARG A 155 1.31 1.59 5.44
C ARG A 155 2.39 1.94 6.47
N GLU A 156 2.73 3.21 6.52
CA GLU A 156 3.69 3.81 7.44
C GLU A 156 3.00 4.95 8.20
N PHE A 157 3.29 5.09 9.47
CA PHE A 157 2.71 6.14 10.31
C PHE A 157 3.62 6.51 11.48
N SER A 158 3.60 7.79 11.85
CA SER A 158 4.35 8.29 13.00
C SER A 158 3.65 7.98 14.32
N HIS A 159 4.45 7.82 15.38
CA HIS A 159 3.96 7.69 16.76
C HIS A 159 3.08 8.87 17.14
N ALA A 160 3.52 10.09 16.87
CA ALA A 160 2.80 11.31 17.21
C ALA A 160 1.39 11.35 16.58
N LEU A 161 1.25 11.02 15.28
CA LEU A 161 -0.06 10.98 14.63
C LEU A 161 -0.94 9.87 15.21
N LEU A 162 -0.37 8.68 15.44
CA LEU A 162 -1.11 7.57 16.02
C LEU A 162 -1.62 7.94 17.44
N ALA A 163 -0.77 8.47 18.32
CA ALA A 163 -1.11 8.87 19.68
C ALA A 163 -2.23 9.92 19.71
N SER A 164 -2.25 10.84 18.73
CA SER A 164 -3.29 11.85 18.66
C SER A 164 -4.67 11.31 18.25
N VAL A 165 -4.69 10.18 17.56
CA VAL A 165 -5.93 9.54 17.07
C VAL A 165 -6.41 8.47 18.06
N VAL A 166 -5.48 7.72 18.67
CA VAL A 166 -5.76 6.69 19.67
C VAL A 166 -6.09 7.36 20.99
N ARG A 167 -7.33 7.20 21.46
CA ARG A 167 -7.77 7.78 22.75
C ARG A 167 -7.40 6.88 23.93
N LYS A 168 -6.09 6.60 24.08
CA LYS A 168 -5.53 5.76 25.14
C LYS A 168 -4.36 6.47 25.81
N PRO A 169 -4.09 6.19 27.09
CA PRO A 169 -2.86 6.63 27.75
C PRO A 169 -1.62 6.14 26.99
N GLU A 170 -0.55 6.93 27.04
CA GLU A 170 0.71 6.64 26.33
C GLU A 170 1.28 5.27 26.69
N GLU A 171 1.16 4.88 27.97
CA GLU A 171 1.63 3.60 28.47
C GLU A 171 0.88 2.42 27.84
N GLU A 172 -0.46 2.52 27.74
CA GLU A 172 -1.28 1.49 27.06
C GLU A 172 -0.99 1.41 25.57
N LEU A 173 -0.77 2.57 24.93
CA LEU A 173 -0.39 2.63 23.52
C LEU A 173 0.96 1.94 23.30
N GLY A 174 1.94 2.23 24.16
CA GLY A 174 3.27 1.61 24.10
C GLY A 174 3.19 0.09 24.21
N LEU A 175 2.45 -0.43 25.20
CA LEU A 175 2.25 -1.87 25.37
C LEU A 175 1.56 -2.52 24.17
N ALA A 176 0.57 -1.85 23.58
CA ALA A 176 -0.10 -2.36 22.39
C ALA A 176 0.83 -2.40 21.17
N LEU A 177 1.65 -1.37 20.97
CA LEU A 177 2.64 -1.33 19.88
C LEU A 177 3.73 -2.39 20.07
N ASP A 178 4.23 -2.59 21.27
CA ASP A 178 5.22 -3.64 21.55
C ASP A 178 4.65 -5.04 21.29
N ARG A 179 3.37 -5.30 21.62
CA ARG A 179 2.69 -6.54 21.23
C ARG A 179 2.60 -6.73 19.72
N LEU A 180 2.27 -5.68 18.97
CA LEU A 180 2.21 -5.73 17.52
C LEU A 180 3.58 -5.99 16.88
N ILE A 181 4.64 -5.44 17.46
CA ILE A 181 6.03 -5.67 17.03
C ILE A 181 6.45 -7.10 17.35
N ALA A 182 6.21 -7.57 18.57
CA ALA A 182 6.52 -8.94 19.00
C ALA A 182 5.78 -9.99 18.16
N ALA A 183 4.52 -9.72 17.79
CA ALA A 183 3.76 -10.56 16.87
C ALA A 183 4.23 -10.46 15.40
N GLY A 184 5.24 -9.62 15.09
CA GLY A 184 5.77 -9.48 13.74
C GLY A 184 4.82 -8.81 12.74
N LEU A 185 3.88 -7.99 13.22
CA LEU A 185 2.94 -7.25 12.39
C LEU A 185 3.48 -5.87 12.00
N LEU A 186 4.28 -5.26 12.87
CA LEU A 186 4.88 -3.95 12.68
C LEU A 186 6.40 -4.00 12.84
N PHE A 187 7.07 -3.15 12.08
CA PHE A 187 8.45 -2.73 12.35
C PHE A 187 8.43 -1.34 12.98
N ARG A 188 9.33 -1.10 13.92
CA ARG A 188 9.56 0.22 14.51
C ARG A 188 10.91 0.76 14.06
N GLN A 189 10.92 2.00 13.62
CA GLN A 189 12.12 2.78 13.31
C GLN A 189 12.19 3.97 14.27
N GLY A 190 13.30 4.12 14.97
CA GLY A 190 13.47 5.16 15.99
C GLY A 190 12.81 4.80 17.32
N ALA A 191 12.68 5.81 18.19
CA ALA A 191 12.09 5.70 19.51
C ALA A 191 10.96 6.75 19.71
N PRO A 192 9.89 6.43 20.46
CA PRO A 192 8.87 7.40 20.81
C PRO A 192 9.49 8.67 21.46
N PRO A 193 8.93 9.87 21.25
CA PRO A 193 7.73 10.17 20.44
C PRO A 193 7.99 10.28 18.94
N HIS A 194 9.25 10.15 18.48
CA HIS A 194 9.66 10.34 17.08
C HIS A 194 9.72 9.03 16.28
N ALA A 195 9.24 7.93 16.86
CA ALA A 195 9.20 6.65 16.20
C ALA A 195 8.25 6.66 14.98
N THR A 196 8.63 5.89 13.97
CA THR A 196 7.79 5.55 12.82
C THR A 196 7.52 4.05 12.84
N TYR A 197 6.31 3.67 12.50
CA TYR A 197 5.88 2.28 12.42
C TYR A 197 5.49 1.94 10.99
N LEU A 198 5.90 0.76 10.55
CA LEU A 198 5.63 0.24 9.21
C LEU A 198 5.00 -1.14 9.33
N PHE A 199 3.88 -1.38 8.65
CA PHE A 199 3.34 -2.73 8.50
C PHE A 199 4.33 -3.62 7.74
N LYS A 200 4.67 -4.78 8.32
CA LYS A 200 5.61 -5.74 7.71
C LYS A 200 5.21 -6.11 6.28
N HIS A 201 3.91 -6.31 6.07
CA HIS A 201 3.33 -6.62 4.76
C HIS A 201 2.07 -5.79 4.50
N ALA A 202 1.86 -5.37 3.25
CA ALA A 202 0.66 -4.62 2.86
C ALA A 202 -0.65 -5.39 3.17
N LEU A 203 -0.62 -6.73 3.05
CA LEU A 203 -1.76 -7.59 3.37
C LEU A 203 -2.16 -7.54 4.85
N LEU A 204 -1.21 -7.36 5.77
CA LEU A 204 -1.50 -7.20 7.20
C LEU A 204 -2.26 -5.88 7.45
N ARG A 205 -1.81 -4.79 6.80
CA ARG A 205 -2.53 -3.52 6.83
C ARG A 205 -3.93 -3.67 6.26
N ASP A 206 -4.06 -4.30 5.09
CA ASP A 206 -5.35 -4.46 4.39
C ASP A 206 -6.31 -5.33 5.21
N ALA A 207 -5.81 -6.39 5.84
CA ALA A 207 -6.58 -7.21 6.77
C ALA A 207 -7.06 -6.38 7.97
N ALA A 208 -6.16 -5.66 8.66
CA ALA A 208 -6.52 -4.82 9.80
C ALA A 208 -7.54 -3.74 9.42
N TYR A 209 -7.35 -3.06 8.29
CA TYR A 209 -8.27 -2.06 7.78
C TYR A 209 -9.62 -2.65 7.39
N GLY A 210 -9.63 -3.83 6.76
CA GLY A 210 -10.84 -4.54 6.33
C GLY A 210 -11.77 -4.95 7.48
N THR A 211 -11.24 -5.07 8.72
CA THR A 211 -12.05 -5.35 9.91
C THR A 211 -12.92 -4.18 10.36
N LEU A 212 -12.61 -2.97 9.91
CA LEU A 212 -13.35 -1.79 10.30
C LEU A 212 -14.71 -1.76 9.60
N LEU A 213 -15.77 -1.70 10.37
CA LEU A 213 -17.11 -1.47 9.86
C LEU A 213 -17.23 -0.06 9.27
N ARG A 214 -18.19 0.14 8.37
CA ARG A 214 -18.33 1.38 7.57
C ARG A 214 -18.41 2.64 8.42
N ASP A 215 -19.28 2.68 9.41
CA ASP A 215 -19.50 3.90 10.21
C ASP A 215 -18.33 4.20 11.17
N PRO A 216 -17.80 3.24 11.95
CA PRO A 216 -16.55 3.42 12.69
C PRO A 216 -15.38 3.88 11.81
N ARG A 217 -15.25 3.35 10.59
CA ARG A 217 -14.23 3.73 9.62
C ARG A 217 -14.35 5.20 9.23
N ARG A 218 -15.56 5.67 8.91
CA ARG A 218 -15.81 7.08 8.60
C ARG A 218 -15.42 8.00 9.76
N GLY A 219 -15.86 7.65 10.98
CA GLY A 219 -15.52 8.39 12.19
C GLY A 219 -14.01 8.41 12.46
N LEU A 220 -13.31 7.30 12.19
CA LEU A 220 -11.87 7.21 12.34
C LEU A 220 -11.16 8.12 11.33
N HIS A 221 -11.53 8.09 10.06
CA HIS A 221 -10.93 8.98 9.07
C HIS A 221 -11.18 10.47 9.37
N ALA A 222 -12.35 10.82 9.92
CA ALA A 222 -12.62 12.19 10.37
C ALA A 222 -11.67 12.61 11.50
N ARG A 223 -11.39 11.72 12.48
CA ARG A 223 -10.41 11.98 13.55
C ARG A 223 -8.99 12.13 13.00
N ILE A 224 -8.59 11.24 12.07
CA ILE A 224 -7.26 11.32 11.44
C ILE A 224 -7.13 12.64 10.68
N ALA A 225 -8.13 13.04 9.91
CA ALA A 225 -8.14 14.32 9.19
C ALA A 225 -7.97 15.50 10.14
N GLY A 226 -8.72 15.52 11.26
CA GLY A 226 -8.59 16.54 12.29
C GLY A 226 -7.22 16.55 12.96
N ALA A 227 -6.64 15.38 13.22
CA ALA A 227 -5.29 15.27 13.80
C ALA A 227 -4.21 15.81 12.84
N ILE A 228 -4.31 15.49 11.55
CA ILE A 228 -3.38 16.01 10.53
C ILE A 228 -3.47 17.53 10.46
N GLU A 229 -4.66 18.11 10.45
CA GLU A 229 -4.84 19.57 10.40
C GLU A 229 -4.29 20.29 11.62
N ASN A 230 -4.53 19.75 12.80
CA ASN A 230 -4.18 20.42 14.05
C ASN A 230 -2.70 20.23 14.41
N GLN A 231 -2.09 19.11 14.08
CA GLN A 231 -0.74 18.76 14.54
C GLN A 231 0.30 18.72 13.42
N LEU A 232 -0.14 18.51 12.19
CA LEU A 232 0.73 18.34 11.01
C LEU A 232 0.34 19.32 9.90
N ALA A 233 0.02 20.57 10.27
CA ALA A 233 -0.45 21.60 9.33
C ALA A 233 0.50 21.80 8.14
N GLU A 234 1.82 21.65 8.34
CA GLU A 234 2.81 21.69 7.26
C GLU A 234 2.62 20.54 6.26
N ILE A 235 2.36 19.32 6.74
CA ILE A 235 2.08 18.17 5.87
C ILE A 235 0.79 18.43 5.10
N ALA A 236 -0.26 18.90 5.77
CA ALA A 236 -1.53 19.24 5.12
C ALA A 236 -1.36 20.33 4.03
N ARG A 237 -0.41 21.25 4.19
CA ARG A 237 -0.09 22.29 3.22
C ARG A 237 0.74 21.79 2.05
N ILE A 238 1.74 20.95 2.32
CA ILE A 238 2.71 20.45 1.31
C ILE A 238 2.12 19.27 0.54
N GLN A 239 1.34 18.42 1.20
CA GLN A 239 0.73 17.20 0.66
C GLN A 239 -0.78 17.19 0.94
N PRO A 240 -1.56 18.11 0.36
CA PRO A 240 -2.99 18.20 0.62
C PRO A 240 -3.77 16.94 0.19
N GLU A 241 -3.22 16.14 -0.72
CA GLU A 241 -3.77 14.84 -1.15
C GLU A 241 -3.87 13.82 -0.02
N VAL A 242 -2.96 13.86 0.96
CA VAL A 242 -3.01 12.98 2.14
C VAL A 242 -4.26 13.29 2.97
N LEU A 243 -4.48 14.57 3.27
CA LEU A 243 -5.66 15.03 4.00
C LEU A 243 -6.94 14.82 3.18
N ALA A 244 -6.90 15.09 1.86
CA ALA A 244 -8.03 14.89 0.95
C ALA A 244 -8.54 13.45 0.96
N ARG A 245 -7.63 12.46 0.98
CA ARG A 245 -7.98 11.04 1.08
C ARG A 245 -8.77 10.76 2.36
N HIS A 246 -8.30 11.22 3.51
CA HIS A 246 -9.01 11.01 4.77
C HIS A 246 -10.35 11.73 4.81
N CYS A 247 -10.45 12.94 4.26
CA CYS A 247 -11.72 13.66 4.13
C CYS A 247 -12.70 12.91 3.21
N THR A 248 -12.22 12.31 2.12
CA THR A 248 -13.04 11.47 1.21
C THR A 248 -13.63 10.28 1.96
N GLU A 249 -12.79 9.51 2.66
CA GLU A 249 -13.19 8.34 3.43
C GLU A 249 -14.12 8.71 4.61
N ALA A 250 -13.96 9.89 5.18
CA ALA A 250 -14.84 10.44 6.20
C ALA A 250 -16.20 10.92 5.65
N GLY A 251 -16.36 11.02 4.32
CA GLY A 251 -17.54 11.58 3.68
C GLY A 251 -17.64 13.11 3.76
N MET A 252 -16.52 13.79 4.03
CA MET A 252 -16.41 15.25 4.07
C MET A 252 -16.14 15.77 2.66
N LEU A 253 -17.10 15.53 1.73
CA LEU A 253 -16.88 15.64 0.29
C LEU A 253 -16.54 17.06 -0.19
N ASP A 254 -17.14 18.09 0.40
CA ASP A 254 -16.81 19.50 0.07
C ASP A 254 -15.33 19.82 0.37
N LYS A 255 -14.89 19.44 1.57
CA LYS A 255 -13.51 19.62 2.00
C LYS A 255 -12.53 18.79 1.18
N ALA A 256 -12.89 17.53 0.92
CA ALA A 256 -12.09 16.63 0.08
C ALA A 256 -11.91 17.20 -1.33
N ALA A 257 -12.99 17.70 -1.95
CA ALA A 257 -12.93 18.28 -3.28
C ALA A 257 -11.99 19.48 -3.37
N ARG A 258 -12.03 20.39 -2.39
CA ARG A 258 -11.12 21.53 -2.32
C ARG A 258 -9.66 21.11 -2.17
N LEU A 259 -9.39 20.14 -1.31
CA LEU A 259 -8.03 19.64 -1.07
C LEU A 259 -7.49 18.88 -2.28
N TRP A 260 -8.31 18.07 -2.96
CA TRP A 260 -7.92 17.44 -4.23
C TRP A 260 -7.64 18.48 -5.31
N GLY A 261 -8.46 19.55 -5.38
CA GLY A 261 -8.22 20.68 -6.28
C GLY A 261 -6.92 21.40 -5.99
N GLN A 262 -6.61 21.65 -4.71
CA GLN A 262 -5.34 22.25 -4.28
C GLN A 262 -4.15 21.35 -4.64
N ALA A 263 -4.23 20.06 -4.38
CA ALA A 263 -3.19 19.10 -4.75
C ALA A 263 -2.95 19.08 -6.27
N GLY A 264 -4.02 19.06 -7.05
CA GLY A 264 -3.94 19.11 -8.51
C GLY A 264 -3.29 20.39 -9.03
N GLN A 265 -3.63 21.54 -8.43
CA GLN A 265 -2.99 22.82 -8.79
C GLN A 265 -1.49 22.80 -8.44
N GLN A 266 -1.10 22.31 -7.27
CA GLN A 266 0.32 22.17 -6.91
C GLN A 266 1.07 21.23 -7.87
N SER A 267 0.43 20.20 -8.38
CA SER A 267 1.02 19.30 -9.38
C SER A 267 1.19 20.02 -10.73
N LEU A 268 0.24 20.88 -11.14
CA LEU A 268 0.41 21.75 -12.32
C LEU A 268 1.60 22.69 -12.18
N ASP A 269 1.73 23.33 -11.03
CA ASP A 269 2.82 24.28 -10.76
C ASP A 269 4.21 23.60 -10.81
N ARG A 270 4.27 22.31 -10.50
CA ARG A 270 5.46 21.47 -10.63
C ARG A 270 5.62 20.82 -12.01
N SER A 271 4.72 21.10 -12.94
CA SER A 271 4.66 20.47 -14.27
C SER A 271 4.43 18.94 -14.25
N ALA A 272 3.89 18.41 -13.17
CA ALA A 272 3.49 17.00 -12.99
C ALA A 272 2.10 16.78 -13.60
N LEU A 273 1.99 16.84 -14.94
CA LEU A 273 0.71 16.94 -15.65
C LEU A 273 -0.20 15.73 -15.48
N LEU A 274 0.35 14.52 -15.43
CA LEU A 274 -0.45 13.29 -15.28
C LEU A 274 -1.08 13.20 -13.90
N GLU A 275 -0.33 13.50 -12.86
CA GLU A 275 -0.82 13.58 -11.49
C GLU A 275 -1.86 14.70 -11.34
N ALA A 276 -1.59 15.86 -11.92
CA ALA A 276 -2.53 16.97 -11.90
C ALA A 276 -3.89 16.57 -12.50
N VAL A 277 -3.89 15.86 -13.63
CA VAL A 277 -5.10 15.35 -14.27
C VAL A 277 -5.84 14.38 -13.34
N GLU A 278 -5.14 13.47 -12.69
CA GLU A 278 -5.74 12.51 -11.76
C GLU A 278 -6.37 13.21 -10.55
N LEU A 279 -5.61 14.10 -9.88
CA LEU A 279 -6.04 14.80 -8.67
C LEU A 279 -7.22 15.75 -8.95
N LEU A 280 -7.15 16.53 -10.06
CA LEU A 280 -8.25 17.39 -10.50
C LEU A 280 -9.49 16.59 -10.89
N SER A 281 -9.33 15.42 -11.51
CA SER A 281 -10.45 14.53 -11.83
C SER A 281 -11.14 14.01 -10.58
N ARG A 282 -10.38 13.68 -9.54
CA ARG A 282 -10.93 13.31 -8.22
C ARG A 282 -11.71 14.48 -7.60
N ALA A 283 -11.17 15.69 -7.67
CA ALA A 283 -11.86 16.89 -7.17
C ALA A 283 -13.21 17.10 -7.87
N VAL A 284 -13.25 17.04 -9.20
CA VAL A 284 -14.47 17.20 -10.01
C VAL A 284 -15.48 16.09 -9.67
N THR A 285 -15.03 14.84 -9.53
CA THR A 285 -15.91 13.71 -9.17
C THR A 285 -16.53 13.91 -7.79
N GLN A 286 -15.78 14.38 -6.80
CA GLN A 286 -16.29 14.68 -5.47
C GLN A 286 -17.31 15.82 -5.52
N MET A 287 -17.05 16.88 -6.30
CA MET A 287 -17.97 18.01 -6.47
C MET A 287 -19.29 17.60 -7.11
N ALA A 288 -19.26 16.67 -8.07
CA ALA A 288 -20.47 16.17 -8.72
C ALA A 288 -21.43 15.48 -7.75
N SER A 289 -20.95 15.00 -6.61
CA SER A 289 -21.73 14.36 -5.56
C SER A 289 -22.34 15.37 -4.56
N LEU A 290 -22.02 16.67 -4.69
CA LEU A 290 -22.48 17.72 -3.78
C LEU A 290 -23.70 18.46 -4.33
N PRO A 291 -24.57 19.03 -3.46
CA PRO A 291 -25.67 19.90 -3.90
C PRO A 291 -25.15 21.07 -4.73
N ALA A 292 -25.79 21.32 -5.86
CA ALA A 292 -25.35 22.33 -6.83
C ALA A 292 -25.58 23.77 -6.32
N THR A 293 -24.63 24.32 -5.59
CA THR A 293 -24.61 25.74 -5.21
C THR A 293 -23.89 26.59 -6.27
N PRO A 294 -24.18 27.92 -6.40
CA PRO A 294 -23.47 28.79 -7.34
C PRO A 294 -21.95 28.86 -7.09
N ALA A 295 -21.53 28.72 -5.84
CA ALA A 295 -20.12 28.71 -5.46
C ALA A 295 -19.41 27.42 -5.95
N LEU A 296 -20.00 26.26 -5.69
CA LEU A 296 -19.49 24.96 -6.13
C LEU A 296 -19.50 24.83 -7.67
N ARG A 297 -20.50 25.37 -8.34
CA ARG A 297 -20.52 25.40 -9.83
C ARG A 297 -19.32 26.21 -10.38
N ARG A 298 -19.04 27.38 -9.82
CA ARG A 298 -17.87 28.18 -10.23
C ARG A 298 -16.55 27.46 -10.01
N GLU A 299 -16.39 26.83 -8.87
CA GLU A 299 -15.18 26.06 -8.57
C GLU A 299 -15.07 24.83 -9.47
N GLY A 300 -16.17 24.10 -9.70
CA GLY A 300 -16.21 22.97 -10.64
C GLY A 300 -15.80 23.36 -12.06
N ILE A 301 -16.29 24.51 -12.56
CA ILE A 301 -15.90 25.04 -13.87
C ILE A 301 -14.39 25.38 -13.88
N ARG A 302 -13.88 26.01 -12.83
CA ARG A 302 -12.45 26.35 -12.71
C ARG A 302 -11.56 25.11 -12.79
N LEU A 303 -11.91 24.05 -12.07
CA LEU A 303 -11.18 22.79 -12.09
C LEU A 303 -11.28 22.08 -13.45
N GLN A 304 -12.46 22.10 -14.09
CA GLN A 304 -12.63 21.56 -15.44
C GLN A 304 -11.83 22.31 -16.48
N VAL A 305 -11.78 23.65 -16.41
CA VAL A 305 -10.93 24.49 -17.29
C VAL A 305 -9.46 24.15 -17.09
N ALA A 306 -9.01 23.92 -15.86
CA ALA A 306 -7.64 23.50 -15.59
C ALA A 306 -7.31 22.11 -16.15
N LEU A 307 -8.29 21.21 -16.24
CA LEU A 307 -8.16 19.84 -16.78
C LEU A 307 -8.01 19.80 -18.32
N VAL A 308 -8.72 20.65 -19.06
CA VAL A 308 -8.87 20.54 -20.52
C VAL A 308 -7.52 20.59 -21.27
N PRO A 309 -6.61 21.56 -21.03
CA PRO A 309 -5.36 21.65 -21.77
C PRO A 309 -4.43 20.46 -21.55
N HIS A 310 -4.53 19.81 -20.41
CA HIS A 310 -3.60 18.79 -19.94
C HIS A 310 -4.05 17.36 -20.29
N SER A 311 -5.37 17.10 -20.30
CA SER A 311 -5.93 15.84 -20.76
C SER A 311 -5.62 15.52 -22.22
N CYS A 312 -5.54 16.55 -23.08
CA CYS A 312 -5.16 16.38 -24.49
C CYS A 312 -3.67 16.05 -24.65
N LYS A 313 -2.79 16.61 -23.82
CA LYS A 313 -1.35 16.31 -23.86
C LYS A 313 -1.01 14.91 -23.34
N SER A 314 -1.70 14.45 -22.29
CA SER A 314 -1.47 13.11 -21.73
C SER A 314 -1.87 11.99 -22.70
N LYS A 315 -2.94 12.15 -23.47
CA LYS A 315 -3.35 11.18 -24.50
C LYS A 315 -2.42 11.17 -25.72
N GLY A 316 -1.78 12.28 -26.04
CA GLY A 316 -0.83 12.39 -27.16
C GLY A 316 0.50 11.69 -26.92
N THR A 317 0.93 11.55 -25.67
CA THR A 317 2.20 10.88 -25.31
C THR A 317 2.10 9.36 -25.35
N LEU A 318 0.90 8.80 -25.14
CA LEU A 318 0.65 7.36 -25.15
C LEU A 318 0.51 6.75 -26.57
N HIS A 319 0.38 7.56 -27.62
CA HIS A 319 0.11 7.11 -28.99
C HIS A 319 1.23 7.34 -30.02
N ARG A 320 2.43 7.72 -29.61
CA ARG A 320 3.58 7.65 -30.53
C ARG A 320 4.12 6.22 -30.60
N ARG A 321 3.40 5.34 -31.30
CA ARG A 321 4.00 4.13 -31.88
C ARG A 321 5.07 4.56 -32.89
N PRO A 322 6.28 4.00 -32.85
CA PRO A 322 7.23 4.23 -33.94
C PRO A 322 6.63 3.69 -35.23
N ARG A 323 6.49 4.56 -36.24
CA ARG A 323 6.19 4.14 -37.59
C ARG A 323 7.29 3.18 -38.02
N ARG A 324 6.92 1.92 -38.32
CA ARG A 324 7.75 0.98 -39.03
C ARG A 324 8.02 1.60 -40.42
N LEU A 325 9.28 1.93 -40.67
CA LEU A 325 9.78 2.11 -42.04
C LEU A 325 9.59 0.79 -42.76
N GLN A 326 8.61 0.74 -43.64
CA GLN A 326 8.56 -0.28 -44.69
C GLN A 326 9.72 0.01 -45.63
N SER A 327 10.75 -0.82 -45.60
CA SER A 327 11.75 -0.89 -46.65
C SER A 327 11.08 -1.56 -47.86
N GLU A 328 10.72 -0.75 -48.84
CA GLU A 328 10.45 -1.23 -50.21
C GLU A 328 11.69 -1.94 -50.73
N ARG A 329 11.55 -3.20 -51.05
CA ARG A 329 12.45 -3.91 -51.97
C ARG A 329 12.07 -3.53 -53.35
N ILE A 330 12.98 -2.89 -54.08
CA ILE A 330 12.97 -2.82 -55.54
C ILE A 330 14.06 -3.76 -56.04
N SER A 331 13.61 -4.69 -56.90
CA SER A 331 14.32 -5.53 -57.87
C SER A 331 15.48 -6.37 -57.41
#